data_47df60616f450f29194d480400d2b7a4
#
_entry.id   47df60616f450f29194d480400d2b7a4
#
_cell.length_a   1.000
_cell.length_b   1.000
_cell.length_c   1.000
_cell.angle_alpha   90.00
_cell.angle_beta   90.00
_cell.angle_gamma   90.00
#
_symmetry.space_group_name_H-M   'P 1'
#
loop_
_entity.id
_entity.type
_entity.pdbx_description
1 polymer ?
#
loop_
_entity_poly.entity_id
_entity_poly.type
_entity_poly.pdbx_seq_one_letter_code
_entity_poly.pdbx_strand_id
1 'polypeptide(L)'
;ICSQYAAELYGMKVLEESIETNKHNFTRFLVVADPWIADDLRKQSKVNKANIVFSLPHSEGSLSQVLSIFSFYKINLTKIQSLPIIGREWQYLFYVDVIFNDYLRFRQSIDAVSPLTKELKVLGEYEEGKSNI
;
A
#
# COMPACT_ATOMS: atom_id res chain seq x y z
N ILE A 1 -11.84 -25.00 -9.68
CA ILE A 1 -10.79 -24.62 -8.71
C ILE A 1 -11.35 -23.51 -7.84
N CYS A 2 -11.30 -23.68 -6.53
CA CYS A 2 -11.80 -22.72 -5.55
C CYS A 2 -11.07 -22.89 -4.21
N SER A 3 -11.36 -22.02 -3.23
CA SER A 3 -10.87 -22.20 -1.86
C SER A 3 -11.63 -23.35 -1.16
N GLN A 4 -11.03 -23.93 -0.13
CA GLN A 4 -11.70 -24.94 0.70
C GLN A 4 -13.02 -24.42 1.26
N TYR A 5 -13.03 -23.18 1.76
CA TYR A 5 -14.25 -22.53 2.27
C TYR A 5 -15.37 -22.45 1.20
N ALA A 6 -15.03 -22.13 -0.04
CA ALA A 6 -16.01 -22.09 -1.11
C ALA A 6 -16.54 -23.50 -1.44
N ALA A 7 -15.70 -24.54 -1.38
CA ALA A 7 -16.13 -25.91 -1.57
C ALA A 7 -17.14 -26.33 -0.49
N GLU A 8 -16.89 -26.01 0.77
CA GLU A 8 -17.81 -26.26 1.89
C GLU A 8 -19.12 -25.50 1.72
N LEU A 9 -19.06 -24.19 1.42
CA LEU A 9 -20.22 -23.33 1.25
C LEU A 9 -21.17 -23.80 0.14
N TYR A 10 -20.62 -24.30 -0.96
CA TYR A 10 -21.37 -24.77 -2.12
C TYR A 10 -21.57 -26.28 -2.17
N GLY A 11 -21.24 -27.02 -1.12
CA GLY A 11 -21.39 -28.46 -1.01
C GLY A 11 -20.62 -29.25 -2.07
N MET A 12 -19.48 -28.75 -2.50
CA MET A 12 -18.63 -29.38 -3.51
C MET A 12 -17.69 -30.41 -2.88
N LYS A 13 -17.41 -31.48 -3.62
CA LYS A 13 -16.42 -32.46 -3.21
C LYS A 13 -15.03 -31.98 -3.60
N VAL A 14 -14.15 -31.89 -2.61
CA VAL A 14 -12.72 -31.62 -2.83
C VAL A 14 -12.08 -32.89 -3.41
N LEU A 15 -11.45 -32.78 -4.57
CA LEU A 15 -10.76 -33.87 -5.25
C LEU A 15 -9.27 -33.87 -4.92
N GLU A 16 -8.65 -32.71 -4.84
CA GLU A 16 -7.24 -32.50 -4.52
C GLU A 16 -7.07 -31.16 -3.82
N GLU A 17 -6.23 -31.09 -2.81
CA GLU A 17 -5.92 -29.90 -2.03
C GLU A 17 -4.55 -29.34 -2.39
N SER A 18 -4.33 -28.05 -2.13
CA SER A 18 -3.03 -27.39 -2.26
C SER A 18 -2.40 -27.56 -3.65
N ILE A 19 -3.19 -27.37 -4.70
CA ILE A 19 -2.77 -27.51 -6.10
C ILE A 19 -2.02 -26.29 -6.65
N GLU A 20 -1.89 -25.20 -5.86
CA GLU A 20 -1.14 -24.03 -6.26
C GLU A 20 0.34 -24.35 -6.49
N THR A 21 0.91 -23.83 -7.57
CA THR A 21 2.33 -24.01 -7.92
C THR A 21 3.25 -23.35 -6.89
N ASN A 22 2.85 -22.18 -6.38
CA ASN A 22 3.60 -21.45 -5.37
C ASN A 22 2.87 -21.53 -4.03
N LYS A 23 3.44 -22.21 -3.05
CA LYS A 23 2.88 -22.34 -1.70
C LYS A 23 2.83 -21.01 -0.90
N HIS A 24 3.59 -20.01 -1.36
CA HIS A 24 3.55 -18.64 -0.81
C HIS A 24 2.67 -17.71 -1.66
N ASN A 25 1.49 -18.17 -2.06
CA ASN A 25 0.52 -17.38 -2.80
C ASN A 25 -0.48 -16.76 -1.84
N PHE A 26 -0.38 -15.44 -1.64
CA PHE A 26 -1.24 -14.69 -0.73
C PHE A 26 -2.12 -13.71 -1.49
N THR A 27 -3.39 -13.63 -1.09
CA THR A 27 -4.31 -12.61 -1.57
C THR A 27 -4.37 -11.48 -0.54
N ARG A 28 -4.12 -10.26 -0.99
CA ARG A 28 -4.22 -9.07 -0.18
C ARG A 28 -5.60 -8.44 -0.33
N PHE A 29 -6.28 -8.25 0.79
CA PHE A 29 -7.55 -7.55 0.87
C PHE A 29 -7.35 -6.15 1.44
N LEU A 30 -8.03 -5.16 0.85
CA LEU A 30 -8.10 -3.80 1.37
C LEU A 30 -9.54 -3.53 1.80
N VAL A 31 -9.70 -3.05 3.03
CA VAL A 31 -10.99 -2.57 3.53
C VAL A 31 -11.11 -1.09 3.17
N VAL A 32 -12.16 -0.75 2.45
CA VAL A 32 -12.47 0.62 2.03
C VAL A 32 -13.67 1.11 2.80
N ALA A 33 -13.60 2.30 3.35
CA ALA A 33 -14.67 2.92 4.12
C ALA A 33 -14.74 4.42 3.85
N ASP A 34 -15.85 5.02 4.26
CA ASP A 34 -15.97 6.49 4.26
C ASP A 34 -14.92 7.13 5.17
N PRO A 35 -14.39 8.31 4.82
CA PRO A 35 -13.29 8.96 5.55
C PRO A 35 -13.55 9.11 7.05
N TRP A 36 -14.78 9.43 7.47
CA TRP A 36 -15.12 9.61 8.87
C TRP A 36 -15.11 8.27 9.66
N ILE A 37 -15.52 7.14 9.03
CA ILE A 37 -15.41 5.81 9.64
C ILE A 37 -13.94 5.39 9.74
N ALA A 38 -13.17 5.64 8.68
CA ALA A 38 -11.74 5.33 8.65
C ALA A 38 -10.97 6.11 9.72
N ASP A 39 -11.31 7.38 9.97
CA ASP A 39 -10.70 8.20 11.02
C ASP A 39 -10.99 7.67 12.43
N ASP A 40 -12.19 7.20 12.70
CA ASP A 40 -12.53 6.61 13.98
C ASP A 40 -11.81 5.28 14.23
N LEU A 41 -11.72 4.44 13.22
CA LEU A 41 -10.93 3.19 13.30
C LEU A 41 -9.44 3.48 13.51
N ARG A 42 -8.90 4.48 12.82
CA ARG A 42 -7.50 4.91 12.96
C ARG A 42 -7.16 5.37 14.38
N LYS A 43 -8.05 6.10 15.06
CA LYS A 43 -7.86 6.54 16.45
C LYS A 43 -7.78 5.39 17.43
N GLN A 44 -8.37 4.25 17.09
CA GLN A 44 -8.45 3.06 17.97
C GLN A 44 -7.33 2.04 17.69
N SER A 45 -6.54 2.22 16.63
CA SER A 45 -5.51 1.28 16.18
C SER A 45 -4.10 1.88 16.24
N LYS A 46 -3.09 1.00 16.33
CA LYS A 46 -1.69 1.39 16.21
C LYS A 46 -1.32 1.50 14.73
N VAL A 47 -1.46 2.68 14.18
CA VAL A 47 -1.12 2.95 12.77
C VAL A 47 0.36 2.71 12.52
N ASN A 48 0.69 1.78 11.63
CA ASN A 48 2.06 1.42 11.24
C ASN A 48 2.23 1.19 9.74
N LYS A 49 1.16 1.38 8.97
CA LYS A 49 1.14 1.20 7.51
C LYS A 49 0.34 2.29 6.82
N ALA A 50 0.78 2.70 5.64
CA ALA A 50 0.05 3.65 4.81
C ALA A 50 0.15 3.31 3.33
N ASN A 51 -0.86 3.74 2.57
CA ASN A 51 -0.85 3.77 1.12
C ASN A 51 -0.81 5.22 0.65
N ILE A 52 0.12 5.52 -0.23
CA ILE A 52 0.39 6.87 -0.73
C ILE A 52 0.33 6.84 -2.25
N VAL A 53 -0.18 7.89 -2.86
CA VAL A 53 -0.07 8.13 -4.29
C VAL A 53 0.51 9.51 -4.53
N PHE A 54 1.41 9.61 -5.48
CA PHE A 54 1.98 10.89 -5.93
C PHE A 54 2.42 10.81 -7.38
N SER A 55 2.55 11.97 -8.00
CA SER A 55 3.22 12.12 -9.29
C SER A 55 4.50 12.93 -9.14
N LEU A 56 5.42 12.73 -10.06
CA LEU A 56 6.73 13.40 -10.06
C LEU A 56 6.91 14.20 -11.36
N PRO A 57 7.70 15.27 -11.31
CA PRO A 57 8.21 15.89 -12.52
C PRO A 57 9.01 14.87 -13.34
N HIS A 58 8.89 14.92 -14.67
CA HIS A 58 9.72 14.11 -15.55
C HIS A 58 11.13 14.69 -15.63
N SER A 59 11.94 14.39 -14.61
CA SER A 59 13.33 14.80 -14.51
C SER A 59 14.18 13.71 -13.91
N GLU A 60 15.45 13.69 -14.27
CA GLU A 60 16.40 12.71 -13.78
C GLU A 60 16.50 12.77 -12.25
N GLY A 61 16.47 11.61 -11.61
CA GLY A 61 16.63 11.48 -10.18
C GLY A 61 15.39 11.83 -9.32
N SER A 62 14.27 12.30 -9.91
CA SER A 62 13.08 12.71 -9.12
C SER A 62 12.61 11.61 -8.16
N LEU A 63 12.48 10.38 -8.65
CA LEU A 63 12.07 9.25 -7.80
C LEU A 63 13.12 8.91 -6.76
N SER A 64 14.40 8.95 -7.13
CA SER A 64 15.51 8.67 -6.21
C SER A 64 15.54 9.64 -5.02
N GLN A 65 15.26 10.92 -5.25
CA GLN A 65 15.16 11.92 -4.18
C GLN A 65 14.06 11.58 -3.18
N VAL A 66 12.87 11.22 -3.65
CA VAL A 66 11.74 10.81 -2.81
C VAL A 66 12.08 9.56 -2.00
N LEU A 67 12.66 8.54 -2.64
CA LEU A 67 13.06 7.31 -1.97
C LEU A 67 14.15 7.56 -0.92
N SER A 68 15.08 8.48 -1.19
CA SER A 68 16.14 8.87 -0.23
C SER A 68 15.54 9.54 1.02
N ILE A 69 14.52 10.38 0.85
CA ILE A 69 13.82 10.99 1.99
C ILE A 69 13.12 9.92 2.83
N PHE A 70 12.37 9.01 2.21
CA PHE A 70 11.75 7.92 2.95
C PHE A 70 12.78 7.08 3.71
N SER A 71 13.91 6.77 3.09
CA SER A 71 15.03 6.07 3.74
C SER A 71 15.58 6.84 4.94
N PHE A 72 15.79 8.15 4.81
CA PHE A 72 16.26 9.00 5.90
C PHE A 72 15.34 8.97 7.13
N TYR A 73 14.01 9.02 6.89
CA TYR A 73 13.01 8.91 7.96
C TYR A 73 12.75 7.48 8.43
N LYS A 74 13.50 6.50 7.91
CA LYS A 74 13.33 5.06 8.22
C LYS A 74 11.94 4.53 7.90
N ILE A 75 11.39 5.00 6.81
CA ILE A 75 10.14 4.49 6.23
C ILE A 75 10.51 3.38 5.25
N ASN A 76 9.96 2.19 5.46
CA ASN A 76 10.22 1.04 4.59
C ASN A 76 9.10 0.88 3.55
N LEU A 77 9.48 0.73 2.28
CA LEU A 77 8.54 0.48 1.19
C LEU A 77 8.29 -1.02 1.07
N THR A 78 7.03 -1.41 1.04
CA THR A 78 6.60 -2.80 0.82
C THR A 78 6.05 -3.02 -0.59
N LYS A 79 5.68 -1.94 -1.27
CA LYS A 79 5.24 -1.96 -2.66
C LYS A 79 5.53 -0.61 -3.31
N ILE A 80 5.92 -0.66 -4.58
CA ILE A 80 5.93 0.50 -5.47
C ILE A 80 5.40 0.07 -6.84
N GLN A 81 4.46 0.81 -7.38
CA GLN A 81 3.87 0.58 -8.69
C GLN A 81 3.67 1.90 -9.40
N SER A 82 4.12 2.00 -10.64
CA SER A 82 3.89 3.16 -11.49
C SER A 82 2.76 2.88 -12.48
N LEU A 83 1.92 3.88 -12.72
CA LEU A 83 0.90 3.87 -13.77
C LEU A 83 1.03 5.15 -14.59
N PRO A 84 1.02 5.06 -15.94
CA PRO A 84 1.02 6.24 -16.78
C PRO A 84 -0.27 7.05 -16.59
N ILE A 85 -0.16 8.38 -16.61
CA ILE A 85 -1.32 9.26 -16.57
C ILE A 85 -1.85 9.39 -17.99
N ILE A 86 -3.10 8.95 -18.19
CA ILE A 86 -3.74 9.00 -19.51
C ILE A 86 -3.83 10.47 -19.98
N GLY A 87 -3.36 10.74 -21.21
CA GLY A 87 -3.38 12.07 -21.82
C GLY A 87 -2.26 13.01 -21.35
N ARG A 88 -1.31 12.52 -20.55
CA ARG A 88 -0.12 13.29 -20.14
C ARG A 88 1.13 12.46 -20.45
N GLU A 89 1.79 12.76 -21.55
CA GLU A 89 3.02 12.08 -21.93
C GLU A 89 4.10 12.20 -20.87
N TRP A 90 4.79 11.11 -20.59
CA TRP A 90 5.92 11.02 -19.66
C TRP A 90 5.59 11.36 -18.19
N GLN A 91 4.29 11.35 -17.80
CA GLN A 91 3.87 11.54 -16.43
C GLN A 91 3.32 10.23 -15.86
N TYR A 92 3.73 9.93 -14.62
CA TYR A 92 3.36 8.70 -13.95
C TYR A 92 2.82 9.01 -12.55
N LEU A 93 1.79 8.24 -12.15
CA LEU A 93 1.39 8.11 -10.76
C LEU A 93 2.17 6.95 -10.14
N PHE A 94 2.74 7.21 -8.98
CA PHE A 94 3.40 6.21 -8.16
C PHE A 94 2.50 5.85 -6.99
N TYR A 95 2.07 4.59 -6.93
CA TYR A 95 1.36 4.02 -5.79
C TYR A 95 2.38 3.30 -4.92
N VAL A 96 2.49 3.73 -3.68
CA VAL A 96 3.50 3.27 -2.74
C VAL A 96 2.84 2.81 -1.46
N ASP A 97 3.18 1.60 -1.01
CA ASP A 97 2.81 1.11 0.30
C ASP A 97 4.02 1.18 1.21
N VAL A 98 3.84 1.77 2.37
CA VAL A 98 4.91 1.96 3.35
C VAL A 98 4.54 1.39 4.71
N ILE A 99 5.55 0.88 5.43
CA ILE A 99 5.46 0.50 6.82
C ILE A 99 6.44 1.34 7.65
N PHE A 100 6.07 1.63 8.88
CA PHE A 100 6.85 2.46 9.79
C PHE A 100 6.57 2.10 11.26
N ASN A 101 7.53 2.37 12.13
CA ASN A 101 7.40 2.13 13.57
C ASN A 101 7.02 3.39 14.34
N ASP A 102 7.22 4.56 13.74
CA ASP A 102 7.01 5.88 14.34
C ASP A 102 6.13 6.72 13.42
N TYR A 103 4.91 6.99 13.86
CA TYR A 103 3.93 7.76 13.11
C TYR A 103 4.38 9.23 12.90
N LEU A 104 5.06 9.82 13.86
CA LEU A 104 5.58 11.19 13.72
C LEU A 104 6.62 11.27 12.60
N ARG A 105 7.55 10.32 12.53
CA ARG A 105 8.51 10.23 11.44
C ARG A 105 7.84 10.03 10.07
N PHE A 106 6.80 9.21 10.03
CA PHE A 106 6.01 9.07 8.81
C PHE A 106 5.41 10.41 8.38
N ARG A 107 4.76 11.15 9.27
CA ARG A 107 4.20 12.47 8.96
C ARG A 107 5.27 13.45 8.48
N GLN A 108 6.40 13.51 9.16
CA GLN A 108 7.54 14.35 8.76
C GLN A 108 8.08 13.96 7.37
N SER A 109 8.11 12.66 7.04
CA SER A 109 8.52 12.21 5.70
C SER A 109 7.57 12.66 4.61
N ILE A 110 6.25 12.63 4.87
CA ILE A 110 5.23 13.15 3.94
C ILE A 110 5.42 14.65 3.72
N ASP A 111 5.62 15.42 4.78
CA ASP A 111 5.85 16.87 4.69
C ASP A 111 7.14 17.18 3.91
N ALA A 112 8.21 16.39 4.10
CA ALA A 112 9.49 16.56 3.40
C ALA A 112 9.41 16.16 1.92
N VAL A 113 8.60 15.16 1.56
CA VAL A 113 8.43 14.69 0.18
C VAL A 113 7.46 15.57 -0.61
N SER A 114 6.49 16.19 0.05
CA SER A 114 5.42 16.98 -0.57
C SER A 114 5.93 18.03 -1.57
N PRO A 115 6.96 18.85 -1.27
CA PRO A 115 7.48 19.85 -2.19
C PRO A 115 8.12 19.29 -3.47
N LEU A 116 8.57 18.02 -3.44
CA LEU A 116 9.20 17.33 -4.57
C LEU A 116 8.19 16.63 -5.46
N THR A 117 6.96 16.50 -5.02
CA THR A 117 5.91 15.75 -5.70
C THR A 117 4.84 16.68 -6.26
N LYS A 118 4.07 16.16 -7.20
CA LYS A 118 2.80 16.72 -7.62
C LYS A 118 1.69 15.78 -7.15
N GLU A 119 0.56 16.35 -6.71
CA GLU A 119 -0.64 15.59 -6.38
C GLU A 119 -0.42 14.48 -5.32
N LEU A 120 0.44 14.73 -4.32
CA LEU A 120 0.65 13.77 -3.23
C LEU A 120 -0.63 13.61 -2.39
N LYS A 121 -1.06 12.36 -2.22
CA LYS A 121 -2.22 12.01 -1.42
C LYS A 121 -1.93 10.75 -0.59
N VAL A 122 -2.24 10.79 0.69
CA VAL A 122 -2.32 9.60 1.54
C VAL A 122 -3.70 8.99 1.34
N LEU A 123 -3.75 7.78 0.80
CA LEU A 123 -5.00 7.06 0.48
C LEU A 123 -5.58 6.38 1.72
N GLY A 124 -4.72 5.94 2.64
CA GLY A 124 -5.13 5.31 3.87
C GLY A 124 -3.96 5.13 4.83
N GLU A 125 -4.27 5.20 6.11
CA GLU A 125 -3.36 4.97 7.24
C GLU A 125 -4.03 3.97 8.18
N TYR A 126 -3.37 2.84 8.48
CA TYR A 126 -3.97 1.74 9.22
C TYR A 126 -2.93 0.87 9.93
N GLU A 127 -3.40 -0.02 10.77
CA GLU A 127 -2.58 -1.08 11.35
C GLU A 127 -2.42 -2.22 10.34
N GLU A 128 -1.20 -2.68 10.14
CA GLU A 128 -0.93 -3.83 9.27
C GLU A 128 -1.65 -5.08 9.79
N GLY A 129 -2.42 -5.72 8.92
CA GLY A 129 -3.08 -6.98 9.24
C GLY A 129 -2.05 -8.06 9.56
N LYS A 130 -2.27 -8.80 10.63
CA LYS A 130 -1.44 -9.96 10.96
C LYS A 130 -1.76 -11.08 9.98
N SER A 131 -0.78 -11.53 9.21
CA SER A 131 -0.90 -12.80 8.50
C SER A 131 -0.73 -13.92 9.56
N ASN A 132 -1.77 -14.66 9.83
CA ASN A 132 -1.66 -15.91 10.55
C ASN A 132 -1.06 -16.95 9.60
N ILE A 133 0.25 -16.95 9.50
CA ILE A 133 1.04 -18.01 8.86
C ILE A 133 1.72 -18.80 9.94
#